data_870c377c24f7b854ca0ce21278bd3633
#
_entry.id   870c377c24f7b854ca0ce21278bd3633
#
_cell.length_a   1.000
_cell.length_b   1.000
_cell.length_c   1.000
_cell.angle_alpha   90.00
_cell.angle_beta   90.00
_cell.angle_gamma   90.00
#
_symmetry.space_group_name_H-M   'P 1'
#
loop_
_entity.id
_entity.type
_entity.pdbx_description
1 polymer ?
#
loop_
_entity_poly.entity_id
_entity_poly.type
_entity_poly.pdbx_seq_one_letter_code
_entity_poly.pdbx_strand_id
1 'polypeptide(L)'
;MFRNSVKGFTLVELIVVIVILGILAAVVVPKMVDLGSSSRIASIQSLAGTVKTSVSLVRSLTAVRGAGTASTTLANITFVDLDSNTSMRVWSGYPDRWCDGIGIALQGSKVPSGGCYLSSAAVQSGDYTFYGYGNSQIPGGDAGWRIESAPTPMQCSVQYTYNGSGVPVVKANTSGC
;
A
#
# COMPACT_ATOMS: atom_id res chain seq x y z
N MET A 1 46.27 -33.38 37.70
CA MET A 1 45.26 -32.33 37.97
C MET A 1 45.73 -31.10 37.20
N PHE A 2 45.23 -30.87 35.96
CA PHE A 2 45.64 -29.72 35.12
C PHE A 2 44.81 -28.51 35.51
N ARG A 3 45.42 -27.48 36.10
CA ARG A 3 44.78 -26.18 36.35
C ARG A 3 44.72 -25.44 35.01
N ASN A 4 43.56 -25.35 34.39
CA ASN A 4 43.30 -24.44 33.30
C ASN A 4 43.41 -23.01 33.81
N SER A 5 44.41 -22.28 33.37
CA SER A 5 44.55 -20.83 33.62
C SER A 5 43.51 -20.11 32.80
N VAL A 6 42.47 -19.61 33.45
CA VAL A 6 41.44 -18.70 32.82
C VAL A 6 42.13 -17.35 32.68
N LYS A 7 42.48 -16.98 31.44
CA LYS A 7 42.95 -15.61 31.14
C LYS A 7 41.78 -14.64 31.26
N GLY A 8 41.87 -13.71 32.18
CA GLY A 8 40.89 -12.62 32.32
C GLY A 8 41.02 -11.59 31.21
N PHE A 9 39.93 -10.96 30.83
CA PHE A 9 39.89 -9.85 29.88
C PHE A 9 40.62 -8.62 30.47
N THR A 10 41.42 -7.93 29.68
CA THR A 10 42.07 -6.70 30.12
C THR A 10 41.10 -5.50 29.96
N LEU A 11 41.22 -4.51 30.83
CA LEU A 11 40.41 -3.28 30.76
C LEU A 11 40.68 -2.55 29.44
N VAL A 12 41.88 -2.60 28.90
CA VAL A 12 42.27 -2.00 27.61
C VAL A 12 41.53 -2.64 26.43
N GLU A 13 41.41 -3.99 26.42
CA GLU A 13 40.65 -4.69 25.38
C GLU A 13 39.18 -4.23 25.36
N LEU A 14 38.56 -4.03 26.52
CA LEU A 14 37.18 -3.57 26.60
C LEU A 14 37.05 -2.13 26.09
N ILE A 15 37.97 -1.23 26.48
CA ILE A 15 37.90 0.19 26.05
C ILE A 15 38.06 0.31 24.53
N VAL A 16 39.01 -0.43 23.94
CA VAL A 16 39.24 -0.41 22.48
C VAL A 16 38.00 -0.87 21.73
N VAL A 17 37.30 -1.92 22.19
CA VAL A 17 36.10 -2.42 21.57
C VAL A 17 34.97 -1.39 21.60
N ILE A 18 34.71 -0.74 22.76
CA ILE A 18 33.63 0.24 22.85
C ILE A 18 33.92 1.51 22.03
N VAL A 19 35.20 1.92 21.90
CA VAL A 19 35.59 3.04 21.04
C VAL A 19 35.34 2.71 19.56
N ILE A 20 35.74 1.53 19.09
CA ILE A 20 35.52 1.08 17.71
C ILE A 20 34.01 0.98 17.43
N LEU A 21 33.24 0.37 18.33
CA LEU A 21 31.77 0.29 18.19
C LEU A 21 31.11 1.67 18.16
N GLY A 22 31.59 2.64 18.96
CA GLY A 22 31.11 4.01 18.96
C GLY A 22 31.32 4.71 17.61
N ILE A 23 32.50 4.57 17.02
CA ILE A 23 32.81 5.15 15.70
C ILE A 23 31.96 4.48 14.60
N LEU A 24 31.83 3.16 14.62
CA LEU A 24 30.99 2.43 13.65
C LEU A 24 29.51 2.83 13.77
N ALA A 25 29.00 2.92 14.99
CA ALA A 25 27.61 3.34 15.24
C ALA A 25 27.32 4.74 14.67
N ALA A 26 28.24 5.69 14.83
CA ALA A 26 28.08 7.05 14.34
C ALA A 26 27.90 7.13 12.80
N VAL A 27 28.47 6.20 12.04
CA VAL A 27 28.38 6.15 10.57
C VAL A 27 27.16 5.33 10.09
N VAL A 28 26.75 4.31 10.85
CA VAL A 28 25.70 3.38 10.44
C VAL A 28 24.30 3.99 10.65
N VAL A 29 24.07 4.71 11.75
CA VAL A 29 22.75 5.25 12.09
C VAL A 29 22.14 6.12 10.99
N PRO A 30 22.82 7.13 10.41
CA PRO A 30 22.22 7.94 9.34
C PRO A 30 21.86 7.12 8.10
N LYS A 31 22.67 6.12 7.73
CA LYS A 31 22.38 5.26 6.58
C LYS A 31 21.16 4.36 6.77
N MET A 32 20.86 3.95 7.99
CA MET A 32 19.67 3.14 8.28
C MET A 32 18.37 3.93 8.08
N VAL A 33 18.37 5.23 8.37
CA VAL A 33 17.21 6.11 8.14
C VAL A 33 16.93 6.25 6.64
N ASP A 34 17.97 6.44 5.82
CA ASP A 34 17.85 6.55 4.37
C ASP A 34 17.35 5.25 3.72
N LEU A 35 17.74 4.09 4.25
CA LEU A 35 17.24 2.79 3.79
C LEU A 35 15.75 2.64 4.05
N GLY A 36 15.24 3.11 5.18
CA GLY A 36 13.83 3.07 5.51
C GLY A 36 12.97 3.88 4.53
N SER A 37 13.39 5.10 4.20
CA SER A 37 12.72 5.94 3.19
C SER A 37 12.79 5.30 1.81
N SER A 38 13.97 4.86 1.38
CA SER A 38 14.17 4.21 0.08
C SER A 38 13.30 2.96 -0.08
N SER A 39 13.17 2.15 0.97
CA SER A 39 12.32 0.96 0.99
C SER A 39 10.83 1.33 0.81
N ARG A 40 10.33 2.34 1.53
CA ARG A 40 8.94 2.81 1.39
C ARG A 40 8.67 3.37 0.00
N ILE A 41 9.60 4.15 -0.57
CA ILE A 41 9.50 4.66 -1.94
C ILE A 41 9.38 3.51 -2.94
N ALA A 42 10.27 2.52 -2.87
CA ALA A 42 10.23 1.35 -3.75
C ALA A 42 8.92 0.57 -3.60
N SER A 43 8.42 0.41 -2.37
CA SER A 43 7.15 -0.26 -2.07
C SER A 43 5.96 0.48 -2.71
N ILE A 44 5.89 1.81 -2.58
CA ILE A 44 4.82 2.63 -3.20
C ILE A 44 4.88 2.58 -4.73
N GLN A 45 6.07 2.61 -5.33
CA GLN A 45 6.23 2.49 -6.78
C GLN A 45 5.82 1.11 -7.30
N SER A 46 6.21 0.05 -6.61
CA SER A 46 5.80 -1.32 -6.90
C SER A 46 4.29 -1.49 -6.79
N LEU A 47 3.69 -0.98 -5.71
CA LEU A 47 2.26 -1.01 -5.51
C LEU A 47 1.50 -0.25 -6.62
N ALA A 48 1.98 0.91 -7.04
CA ALA A 48 1.38 1.66 -8.15
C ALA A 48 1.43 0.86 -9.47
N GLY A 49 2.50 0.10 -9.71
CA GLY A 49 2.60 -0.83 -10.83
C GLY A 49 1.55 -1.94 -10.75
N THR A 50 1.39 -2.55 -9.58
CA THR A 50 0.38 -3.60 -9.32
C THR A 50 -1.03 -3.07 -9.54
N VAL A 51 -1.34 -1.88 -9.03
CA VAL A 51 -2.66 -1.24 -9.22
C VAL A 51 -2.93 -0.96 -10.70
N LYS A 52 -1.97 -0.44 -11.47
CA LYS A 52 -2.11 -0.24 -12.92
C LYS A 52 -2.40 -1.55 -13.65
N THR A 53 -1.69 -2.62 -13.30
CA THR A 53 -1.92 -3.95 -13.87
C THR A 53 -3.32 -4.46 -13.55
N SER A 54 -3.78 -4.32 -12.31
CA SER A 54 -5.12 -4.72 -11.88
C SER A 54 -6.21 -3.95 -12.63
N VAL A 55 -6.04 -2.63 -12.83
CA VAL A 55 -6.96 -1.82 -13.65
C VAL A 55 -7.06 -2.36 -15.08
N SER A 56 -5.93 -2.70 -15.69
CA SER A 56 -5.88 -3.26 -17.06
C SER A 56 -6.53 -4.64 -17.13
N LEU A 57 -6.32 -5.49 -16.12
CA LEU A 57 -6.95 -6.82 -16.04
C LEU A 57 -8.46 -6.71 -15.92
N VAL A 58 -8.97 -5.84 -15.03
CA VAL A 58 -10.41 -5.63 -14.88
C VAL A 58 -11.01 -5.09 -16.17
N ARG A 59 -10.35 -4.15 -16.84
CA ARG A 59 -10.80 -3.66 -18.15
C ARG A 59 -10.87 -4.78 -19.19
N SER A 60 -9.89 -5.67 -19.22
CA SER A 60 -9.90 -6.83 -20.12
C SER A 60 -11.02 -7.80 -19.77
N LEU A 61 -11.26 -8.08 -18.49
CA LEU A 61 -12.36 -8.93 -18.03
C LEU A 61 -13.72 -8.36 -18.45
N THR A 62 -13.94 -7.06 -18.27
CA THR A 62 -15.20 -6.40 -18.67
C THR A 62 -15.37 -6.39 -20.19
N ALA A 63 -14.30 -6.33 -20.96
CA ALA A 63 -14.36 -6.42 -22.42
C ALA A 63 -14.72 -7.82 -22.92
N VAL A 64 -14.25 -8.89 -22.25
CA VAL A 64 -14.47 -10.28 -22.65
C VAL A 64 -15.77 -10.84 -22.09
N ARG A 65 -16.08 -10.59 -20.82
CA ARG A 65 -17.25 -11.14 -20.11
C ARG A 65 -18.49 -10.24 -20.17
N GLY A 66 -18.35 -9.03 -20.70
CA GLY A 66 -19.37 -7.99 -20.63
C GLY A 66 -19.28 -7.17 -19.34
N ALA A 67 -20.15 -6.19 -19.22
CA ALA A 67 -20.13 -5.22 -18.12
C ALA A 67 -20.51 -5.80 -16.74
N GLY A 68 -20.88 -7.09 -16.67
CA GLY A 68 -21.36 -7.72 -15.43
C GLY A 68 -22.82 -7.40 -15.11
N THR A 69 -23.23 -7.65 -13.85
CA THR A 69 -24.59 -7.38 -13.37
C THR A 69 -24.76 -5.91 -13.04
N ALA A 70 -25.76 -5.25 -13.67
CA ALA A 70 -26.03 -3.84 -13.42
C ALA A 70 -26.47 -3.59 -11.97
N SER A 71 -26.01 -2.49 -11.39
CA SER A 71 -26.54 -2.01 -10.09
C SER A 71 -27.99 -1.60 -10.25
N THR A 72 -28.84 -1.98 -9.31
CA THR A 72 -30.25 -1.57 -9.26
C THR A 72 -30.45 -0.14 -8.78
N THR A 73 -29.42 0.46 -8.18
CA THR A 73 -29.54 1.77 -7.51
C THR A 73 -28.61 2.84 -8.09
N LEU A 74 -27.54 2.43 -8.80
CA LEU A 74 -26.49 3.35 -9.27
C LEU A 74 -26.33 3.24 -10.78
N ALA A 75 -26.53 4.36 -11.48
CA ALA A 75 -26.35 4.43 -12.93
C ALA A 75 -24.88 4.18 -13.32
N ASN A 76 -24.66 3.42 -14.39
CA ASN A 76 -23.33 3.09 -14.94
C ASN A 76 -22.41 2.26 -14.02
N ILE A 77 -22.94 1.78 -12.88
CA ILE A 77 -22.23 0.85 -12.00
C ILE A 77 -22.68 -0.57 -12.32
N THR A 78 -21.71 -1.47 -12.44
CA THR A 78 -21.93 -2.89 -12.61
C THR A 78 -21.07 -3.68 -11.64
N PHE A 79 -21.41 -4.95 -11.40
CA PHE A 79 -20.64 -5.87 -10.58
C PHE A 79 -20.14 -7.00 -11.45
N VAL A 80 -18.83 -7.19 -11.49
CA VAL A 80 -18.16 -8.25 -12.24
C VAL A 80 -17.61 -9.28 -11.28
N ASP A 81 -18.01 -10.53 -11.43
CA ASP A 81 -17.51 -11.61 -10.60
C ASP A 81 -16.05 -11.93 -10.94
N LEU A 82 -15.18 -11.81 -9.95
CA LEU A 82 -13.77 -12.20 -10.05
C LEU A 82 -13.64 -13.71 -9.83
N ASP A 83 -14.31 -14.22 -8.82
CA ASP A 83 -14.43 -15.63 -8.46
C ASP A 83 -15.85 -15.93 -7.93
N SER A 84 -16.07 -17.18 -7.42
CA SER A 84 -17.38 -17.62 -6.92
C SER A 84 -17.92 -16.83 -5.73
N ASN A 85 -17.05 -16.05 -5.02
CA ASN A 85 -17.42 -15.36 -3.78
C ASN A 85 -17.09 -13.86 -3.80
N THR A 86 -16.45 -13.36 -4.86
CA THR A 86 -15.95 -11.97 -4.90
C THR A 86 -16.44 -11.29 -6.16
N SER A 87 -17.32 -10.30 -5.99
CA SER A 87 -17.74 -9.40 -7.07
C SER A 87 -17.06 -8.04 -6.90
N MET A 88 -16.51 -7.53 -7.98
CA MET A 88 -15.88 -6.21 -8.02
C MET A 88 -16.84 -5.18 -8.58
N ARG A 89 -16.97 -4.07 -7.90
CA ARG A 89 -17.71 -2.91 -8.38
C ARG A 89 -16.94 -2.20 -9.49
N VAL A 90 -17.61 -2.01 -10.61
CA VAL A 90 -17.05 -1.47 -11.85
C VAL A 90 -17.88 -0.26 -12.30
N TRP A 91 -17.22 0.80 -12.70
CA TRP A 91 -17.81 2.00 -13.28
C TRP A 91 -17.32 2.17 -14.72
N SER A 92 -18.23 2.16 -15.67
CA SER A 92 -17.90 2.30 -17.12
C SER A 92 -16.76 1.41 -17.59
N GLY A 93 -16.70 0.17 -17.06
CA GLY A 93 -15.70 -0.85 -17.46
C GLY A 93 -14.35 -0.77 -16.74
N TYR A 94 -14.19 0.09 -15.73
CA TYR A 94 -13.02 0.18 -14.88
C TYR A 94 -13.39 -0.01 -13.40
N PRO A 95 -12.46 -0.46 -12.55
CA PRO A 95 -12.72 -0.53 -11.11
C PRO A 95 -13.21 0.80 -10.56
N ASP A 96 -14.31 0.79 -9.80
CA ASP A 96 -14.76 1.99 -9.12
C ASP A 96 -13.80 2.35 -7.94
N ARG A 97 -13.83 3.58 -7.51
CA ARG A 97 -12.95 4.18 -6.48
C ARG A 97 -13.32 3.84 -5.03
N TRP A 98 -14.08 2.78 -4.82
CA TRP A 98 -14.49 2.29 -3.51
C TRP A 98 -13.75 1.03 -3.13
N CYS A 99 -13.90 0.60 -1.85
CA CYS A 99 -13.20 -0.57 -1.36
C CYS A 99 -13.70 -1.87 -2.00
N ASP A 100 -14.93 -1.93 -2.47
CA ASP A 100 -15.50 -3.04 -3.27
C ASP A 100 -15.18 -2.93 -4.78
N GLY A 101 -14.55 -1.83 -5.19
CA GLY A 101 -13.98 -1.62 -6.51
C GLY A 101 -12.47 -1.81 -6.52
N ILE A 102 -11.73 -0.70 -6.68
CA ILE A 102 -10.26 -0.78 -6.74
C ILE A 102 -9.63 -1.27 -5.44
N GLY A 103 -10.32 -1.11 -4.29
CA GLY A 103 -9.80 -1.55 -2.99
C GLY A 103 -9.55 -3.05 -2.89
N ILE A 104 -10.36 -3.89 -3.53
CA ILE A 104 -10.18 -5.34 -3.55
C ILE A 104 -9.21 -5.82 -4.64
N ALA A 105 -8.63 -4.92 -5.43
CA ALA A 105 -7.69 -5.26 -6.50
C ALA A 105 -6.37 -5.86 -5.99
N LEU A 106 -6.01 -5.62 -4.72
CA LEU A 106 -4.86 -6.24 -4.08
C LEU A 106 -5.26 -7.56 -3.43
N GLN A 107 -4.46 -8.59 -3.66
CA GLN A 107 -4.67 -9.91 -3.07
C GLN A 107 -4.69 -9.81 -1.54
N GLY A 108 -5.73 -10.36 -0.92
CA GLY A 108 -5.93 -10.33 0.53
C GLY A 108 -6.71 -9.12 1.06
N SER A 109 -7.07 -8.16 0.21
CA SER A 109 -7.97 -7.08 0.60
C SER A 109 -9.36 -7.63 0.88
N LYS A 110 -9.97 -7.20 1.99
CA LYS A 110 -11.32 -7.59 2.39
C LYS A 110 -12.22 -6.38 2.44
N VAL A 111 -13.45 -6.54 1.95
CA VAL A 111 -14.49 -5.52 2.13
C VAL A 111 -14.90 -5.50 3.60
N PRO A 112 -14.95 -4.33 4.25
CA PRO A 112 -15.42 -4.21 5.63
C PRO A 112 -16.86 -4.72 5.78
N SER A 113 -17.18 -5.35 6.91
CA SER A 113 -18.52 -5.90 7.19
C SER A 113 -19.65 -4.86 7.16
N GLY A 114 -19.32 -3.59 7.38
CA GLY A 114 -20.26 -2.45 7.26
C GLY A 114 -20.39 -1.87 5.85
N GLY A 115 -19.73 -2.48 4.85
CA GLY A 115 -19.71 -1.96 3.48
C GLY A 115 -18.66 -0.89 3.25
N CYS A 116 -18.58 -0.40 2.00
CA CYS A 116 -17.54 0.50 1.52
C CYS A 116 -17.93 1.99 1.48
N TYR A 117 -19.16 2.30 1.84
CA TYR A 117 -19.74 3.63 1.63
C TYR A 117 -19.50 4.64 2.77
N LEU A 118 -18.78 4.24 3.80
CA LEU A 118 -18.38 5.16 4.85
C LEU A 118 -17.03 5.77 4.47
N SER A 119 -16.95 7.09 4.48
CA SER A 119 -15.72 7.87 4.24
C SER A 119 -14.55 7.49 5.17
N SER A 120 -14.83 6.72 6.20
CA SER A 120 -13.86 6.18 7.18
C SER A 120 -13.50 4.71 6.96
N ALA A 121 -14.06 4.03 5.93
CA ALA A 121 -13.76 2.63 5.67
C ALA A 121 -12.31 2.46 5.17
N ALA A 122 -11.41 2.26 6.12
CA ALA A 122 -10.04 1.86 5.85
C ALA A 122 -9.96 0.34 5.76
N VAL A 123 -9.29 -0.18 4.74
CA VAL A 123 -9.05 -1.61 4.55
C VAL A 123 -7.55 -1.86 4.59
N GLN A 124 -7.09 -2.63 5.56
CA GLN A 124 -5.68 -3.03 5.62
C GLN A 124 -5.39 -4.18 4.66
N SER A 125 -4.28 -4.06 3.93
CA SER A 125 -3.70 -5.09 3.09
C SER A 125 -2.18 -5.10 3.31
N GLY A 126 -1.71 -5.94 4.22
CA GLY A 126 -0.31 -5.94 4.65
C GLY A 126 0.07 -4.60 5.31
N ASP A 127 1.13 -3.99 4.81
CA ASP A 127 1.66 -2.70 5.31
C ASP A 127 0.90 -1.47 4.76
N TYR A 128 -0.10 -1.70 3.91
CA TYR A 128 -0.87 -0.65 3.26
C TYR A 128 -2.27 -0.56 3.84
N THR A 129 -2.77 0.67 3.97
CA THR A 129 -4.17 0.94 4.28
C THR A 129 -4.84 1.59 3.08
N PHE A 130 -5.92 0.98 2.61
CA PHE A 130 -6.76 1.55 1.55
C PHE A 130 -7.75 2.54 2.14
N TYR A 131 -7.93 3.65 1.44
CA TYR A 131 -8.97 4.64 1.70
C TYR A 131 -9.80 4.87 0.44
N GLY A 132 -11.12 4.86 0.59
CA GLY A 132 -12.06 5.12 -0.51
C GLY A 132 -12.16 6.62 -0.83
N TYR A 133 -12.86 6.90 -1.91
CA TYR A 133 -13.12 8.27 -2.38
C TYR A 133 -13.87 9.12 -1.35
N GLY A 134 -13.55 10.42 -1.33
CA GLY A 134 -14.13 11.38 -0.39
C GLY A 134 -13.45 11.41 0.98
N ASN A 135 -12.42 10.57 1.17
CA ASN A 135 -11.61 10.56 2.39
C ASN A 135 -10.39 11.46 2.21
N SER A 136 -10.17 12.41 3.12
CA SER A 136 -9.01 13.33 3.08
C SER A 136 -7.66 12.65 3.36
N GLN A 137 -7.62 11.33 3.42
CA GLN A 137 -6.41 10.56 3.74
C GLN A 137 -5.50 10.30 2.53
N ILE A 138 -6.03 10.48 1.32
CA ILE A 138 -5.29 10.42 0.05
C ILE A 138 -5.34 11.81 -0.59
N PRO A 139 -4.28 12.26 -1.30
CA PRO A 139 -4.26 13.56 -1.96
C PRO A 139 -5.48 13.79 -2.85
N GLY A 140 -6.06 15.00 -2.80
CA GLY A 140 -7.23 15.36 -3.60
C GLY A 140 -8.55 14.71 -3.16
N GLY A 141 -8.58 13.97 -2.05
CA GLY A 141 -9.78 13.21 -1.63
C GLY A 141 -10.07 12.00 -2.53
N ASP A 142 -9.10 11.55 -3.31
CA ASP A 142 -9.20 10.36 -4.16
C ASP A 142 -9.13 9.05 -3.36
N ALA A 143 -9.36 7.93 -4.04
CA ALA A 143 -9.12 6.61 -3.46
C ALA A 143 -7.63 6.25 -3.53
N GLY A 144 -7.19 5.32 -2.67
CA GLY A 144 -5.82 4.85 -2.76
C GLY A 144 -5.32 4.12 -1.51
N TRP A 145 -4.05 3.79 -1.54
CA TRP A 145 -3.34 3.11 -0.46
C TRP A 145 -2.21 3.97 0.06
N ARG A 146 -1.97 3.95 1.34
CA ARG A 146 -0.83 4.63 1.96
C ARG A 146 -0.13 3.76 2.99
N ILE A 147 1.10 4.12 3.33
CA ILE A 147 1.88 3.50 4.41
C ILE A 147 1.70 4.35 5.66
N GLU A 148 1.00 3.79 6.68
CA GLU A 148 0.69 4.52 7.92
C GLU A 148 1.93 4.87 8.74
N SER A 149 2.98 4.05 8.66
CA SER A 149 4.26 4.25 9.35
C SER A 149 5.18 5.27 8.68
N ALA A 150 4.77 5.87 7.56
CA ALA A 150 5.57 6.89 6.89
C ALA A 150 5.55 8.23 7.65
N PRO A 151 6.60 9.07 7.55
CA PRO A 151 6.65 10.39 8.17
C PRO A 151 5.46 11.29 7.79
N THR A 152 5.03 11.24 6.53
CA THR A 152 3.83 11.92 6.05
C THR A 152 2.99 10.95 5.22
N PRO A 153 2.10 10.13 5.85
CA PRO A 153 1.43 9.01 5.19
C PRO A 153 0.64 9.40 3.94
N MET A 154 -0.04 10.56 3.93
CA MET A 154 -0.76 11.06 2.76
C MET A 154 0.16 11.24 1.55
N GLN A 155 1.41 11.68 1.76
CA GLN A 155 2.41 11.88 0.71
C GLN A 155 3.27 10.62 0.45
N CYS A 156 2.99 9.51 1.15
CA CYS A 156 3.57 8.19 0.92
C CYS A 156 2.45 7.22 0.52
N SER A 157 1.91 7.42 -0.68
CA SER A 157 0.65 6.82 -1.09
C SER A 157 0.59 6.51 -2.59
N VAL A 158 -0.26 5.56 -2.95
CA VAL A 158 -0.74 5.36 -4.32
C VAL A 158 -2.11 5.97 -4.42
N GLN A 159 -2.27 6.97 -5.28
CA GLN A 159 -3.52 7.66 -5.56
C GLN A 159 -4.18 7.06 -6.80
N TYR A 160 -5.46 6.78 -6.71
CA TYR A 160 -6.31 6.29 -7.79
C TYR A 160 -7.41 7.31 -8.07
N THR A 161 -7.30 7.99 -9.21
CA THR A 161 -8.24 9.03 -9.65
C THR A 161 -9.11 8.48 -10.77
N TYR A 162 -10.43 8.44 -10.55
CA TYR A 162 -11.39 8.04 -11.57
C TYR A 162 -12.74 8.74 -11.34
N ASN A 163 -13.32 9.29 -12.39
CA ASN A 163 -14.60 10.01 -12.36
C ASN A 163 -15.69 9.37 -13.25
N GLY A 164 -15.48 8.13 -13.68
CA GLY A 164 -16.41 7.40 -14.55
C GLY A 164 -16.24 7.69 -16.03
N SER A 165 -15.30 8.57 -16.42
CA SER A 165 -15.03 8.93 -17.81
C SER A 165 -13.54 8.79 -18.10
N GLY A 166 -13.22 8.36 -19.31
CA GLY A 166 -11.82 8.17 -19.74
C GLY A 166 -11.16 6.97 -19.08
N VAL A 167 -9.84 7.06 -18.89
CA VAL A 167 -9.00 6.04 -18.28
C VAL A 167 -8.61 6.49 -16.87
N PRO A 168 -8.71 5.61 -15.85
CA PRO A 168 -8.25 5.91 -14.51
C PRO A 168 -6.77 6.30 -14.47
N VAL A 169 -6.43 7.25 -13.60
CA VAL A 169 -5.05 7.68 -13.37
C VAL A 169 -4.54 7.09 -12.06
N VAL A 170 -3.37 6.43 -12.12
CA VAL A 170 -2.69 5.89 -10.94
C VAL A 170 -1.37 6.64 -10.75
N LYS A 171 -1.22 7.32 -9.61
CA LYS A 171 -0.05 8.13 -9.26
C LYS A 171 0.60 7.61 -7.98
N ALA A 172 1.92 7.50 -7.99
CA ALA A 172 2.73 7.27 -6.79
C ALA A 172 3.15 8.61 -6.19
N ASN A 173 2.82 8.85 -4.93
CA ASN A 173 3.27 10.00 -4.14
C ASN A 173 4.32 9.51 -3.16
N THR A 174 5.55 9.95 -3.28
CA THR A 174 6.72 9.43 -2.52
C THR A 174 7.44 10.47 -1.69
N SER A 175 7.00 11.74 -1.75
CA SER A 175 7.67 12.85 -1.06
C SER A 175 7.57 12.78 0.47
N GLY A 176 6.65 11.98 1.00
CA GLY A 176 6.44 11.78 2.44
C GLY A 176 6.91 10.42 2.96
N CYS A 177 7.57 9.62 2.13
CA CYS A 177 8.09 8.33 2.52
C CYS A 177 9.40 8.45 3.30
#